data_b97ffd15b8e0653533297771b4accacb
#
_entry.id   b97ffd15b8e0653533297771b4accacb
#
_cell.length_a   1.000
_cell.length_b   1.000
_cell.length_c   1.000
_cell.angle_alpha   90.00
_cell.angle_beta   90.00
_cell.angle_gamma   90.00
#
_symmetry.space_group_name_H-M   'P 1'
#
loop_
_entity.id
_entity.type
_entity.pdbx_description
1 polymer ?
#
loop_
_entity_poly.entity_id
_entity_poly.type
_entity_poly.pdbx_seq_one_letter_code
_entity_poly.pdbx_strand_id
1 'polypeptide(L)'
;MRRLIATLLLAGYVSTVTAQVVDPQNVVIRNVYVAAADAEHVAINILIRDNKLELASKDAIPTPDGFVALDANGGYLIGNLKLGEAPSFIILDGDPREDFDVLLDTETHAVFAVHQGALRKNSLLYASGTLDEAEEEPKPRGWLAYTPPPMAMPTNYGDEAKWNQWKTKNTTGIFLAAVVLDRQHWPSQNSDSEQQVGDLEFFEGGEIRGFRLGAVGTLHYFKRPWVYTVFGATNAFDKGFEVDRQDDFTWFDYRLDMPFTDSMSLSVGKQKEPISMERVMSLVQLPMQERTSVSDAFLPSRNFGAVLSGTALNQRMSWAGGLFNNFIDSGHSIGNTATAAIGRVTWLPFVSEDESNLLHLGFGARFSNGKQGAHYFTEPEFNKSPNFVNTDPLDSNGNSQFNLEASWRRGPYWLAAEFIGADVDSPTSGDLSFSGYHVTGSWILTGEMRDYNFKSGILGPVPVSRSVYQGGWGTWELAARYSSIDLTDGLIDGGEMDILSLGVNWYLSPIFNVNLNYRFITNDKDGFSGDAQGVMSRVLLMLE
;
A
#
# COMPACT_ATOMS: atom_id res chain seq x y z
N MET A 1 -3.64 28.05 18.24
CA MET A 1 -3.87 27.93 16.78
C MET A 1 -3.35 29.12 15.94
N ARG A 2 -3.73 30.39 16.13
CA ARG A 2 -3.21 31.51 15.29
C ARG A 2 -1.68 31.77 15.38
N ARG A 3 -0.99 31.42 16.46
CA ARG A 3 0.48 31.57 16.58
C ARG A 3 1.29 30.41 15.99
N LEU A 4 0.71 29.21 15.86
CA LEU A 4 1.36 28.06 15.23
C LEU A 4 1.40 28.19 13.69
N ILE A 5 0.35 28.78 13.10
CA ILE A 5 0.28 29.01 11.65
C ILE A 5 1.28 30.08 11.19
N ALA A 6 1.57 31.08 12.03
CA ALA A 6 2.58 32.09 11.72
C ALA A 6 4.03 31.56 11.78
N THR A 7 4.29 30.55 12.59
CA THR A 7 5.62 29.94 12.71
C THR A 7 5.91 28.96 11.54
N LEU A 8 4.89 28.31 11.01
CA LEU A 8 4.99 27.43 9.84
C LEU A 8 5.15 28.21 8.52
N LEU A 9 4.66 29.46 8.46
CA LEU A 9 4.83 30.32 7.28
C LEU A 9 6.20 31.03 7.22
N LEU A 10 6.93 31.09 8.32
CA LEU A 10 8.28 31.66 8.39
C LEU A 10 9.39 30.62 8.21
N ALA A 11 9.08 29.31 8.24
CA ALA A 11 10.00 28.24 7.88
C ALA A 11 10.07 27.97 6.36
N GLY A 12 9.38 28.75 5.54
CA GLY A 12 9.33 28.66 4.08
C GLY A 12 10.55 29.23 3.34
N TYR A 13 11.63 29.59 4.03
CA TYR A 13 12.95 29.71 3.42
C TYR A 13 13.69 28.37 3.63
N VAL A 14 13.21 27.34 2.99
CA VAL A 14 14.04 26.18 2.67
C VAL A 14 15.02 26.68 1.62
N SER A 15 16.27 26.95 2.05
CA SER A 15 17.40 26.88 1.16
C SER A 15 17.21 25.63 0.31
N THR A 16 17.21 25.77 -1.00
CA THR A 16 17.34 24.69 -1.95
C THR A 16 18.50 23.81 -1.46
N VAL A 17 18.17 22.74 -0.74
CA VAL A 17 19.07 21.61 -0.59
C VAL A 17 19.14 21.07 -2.01
N THR A 18 20.14 21.51 -2.75
CA THR A 18 20.60 20.78 -3.92
C THR A 18 20.84 19.37 -3.41
N ALA A 19 19.96 18.45 -3.75
CA ALA A 19 20.19 17.03 -3.55
C ALA A 19 21.62 16.80 -4.06
N GLN A 20 22.50 16.34 -3.19
CA GLN A 20 23.88 16.06 -3.57
C GLN A 20 23.77 14.97 -4.62
N VAL A 21 23.96 15.36 -5.88
CA VAL A 21 23.85 14.50 -7.05
C VAL A 21 24.93 13.45 -6.86
N VAL A 22 24.52 12.25 -6.44
CA VAL A 22 25.40 11.08 -6.49
C VAL A 22 25.71 10.88 -7.96
N ASP A 23 26.96 11.09 -8.35
CA ASP A 23 27.41 10.91 -9.72
C ASP A 23 27.32 9.42 -10.06
N PRO A 24 26.31 8.98 -10.80
CA PRO A 24 26.19 7.57 -11.13
C PRO A 24 27.24 7.28 -12.20
N GLN A 25 28.37 6.72 -11.82
CA GLN A 25 29.41 6.24 -12.74
C GLN A 25 28.85 5.23 -13.74
N ASN A 26 27.72 4.58 -13.38
CA ASN A 26 27.07 3.53 -14.13
C ASN A 26 25.57 3.85 -14.27
N VAL A 27 25.12 4.20 -15.46
CA VAL A 27 23.73 4.59 -15.71
C VAL A 27 23.21 4.05 -17.04
N VAL A 28 21.95 3.61 -17.05
CA VAL A 28 21.15 3.35 -18.25
C VAL A 28 20.12 4.47 -18.38
N ILE A 29 20.12 5.20 -19.50
CA ILE A 29 19.12 6.22 -19.79
C ILE A 29 18.21 5.69 -20.91
N ARG A 30 16.90 5.70 -20.68
CA ARG A 30 15.89 5.13 -21.56
C ARG A 30 15.03 6.22 -22.18
N ASN A 31 14.35 5.87 -23.28
CA ASN A 31 13.36 6.72 -23.93
C ASN A 31 13.87 8.11 -24.33
N VAL A 32 15.07 8.16 -24.93
CA VAL A 32 15.71 9.39 -25.37
C VAL A 32 15.55 9.55 -26.86
N TYR A 33 15.04 10.69 -27.34
CA TYR A 33 15.08 11.05 -28.75
C TYR A 33 16.36 11.78 -29.08
N VAL A 34 16.96 11.47 -30.23
CA VAL A 34 18.12 12.22 -30.73
C VAL A 34 17.62 13.38 -31.60
N ALA A 35 17.95 14.61 -31.20
CA ALA A 35 17.62 15.80 -31.97
C ALA A 35 18.60 15.94 -33.17
N ALA A 36 18.33 15.23 -34.28
CA ALA A 36 19.08 15.38 -35.54
C ALA A 36 18.14 15.93 -36.62
N ALA A 37 18.65 16.83 -37.47
CA ALA A 37 17.85 17.62 -38.41
C ALA A 37 17.02 16.79 -39.40
N ASP A 38 17.43 15.56 -39.73
CA ASP A 38 16.78 14.68 -40.71
C ASP A 38 16.38 13.32 -40.14
N ALA A 39 16.36 13.15 -38.80
CA ALA A 39 16.01 11.85 -38.19
C ALA A 39 14.51 11.73 -37.90
N GLU A 40 13.93 10.60 -38.26
CA GLU A 40 12.63 10.18 -37.70
C GLU A 40 12.72 10.16 -36.16
N HIS A 41 11.60 10.42 -35.48
CA HIS A 41 11.49 10.32 -34.02
C HIS A 41 11.71 8.87 -33.57
N VAL A 42 12.96 8.49 -33.39
CA VAL A 42 13.33 7.15 -32.93
C VAL A 42 13.91 7.28 -31.52
N ALA A 43 13.24 6.68 -30.56
CA ALA A 43 13.76 6.58 -29.21
C ALA A 43 14.99 5.66 -29.18
N ILE A 44 16.00 6.06 -28.42
CA ILE A 44 17.18 5.23 -28.14
C ILE A 44 17.36 5.05 -26.63
N ASN A 45 18.09 4.03 -26.28
CA ASN A 45 18.54 3.75 -24.93
C ASN A 45 20.07 3.88 -24.87
N ILE A 46 20.61 4.40 -23.77
CA ILE A 46 22.03 4.73 -23.62
C ILE A 46 22.56 4.04 -22.36
N LEU A 47 23.69 3.35 -22.48
CA LEU A 47 24.43 2.76 -21.37
C LEU A 47 25.75 3.50 -21.19
N ILE A 48 25.95 4.05 -19.99
CA ILE A 48 27.22 4.66 -19.57
C ILE A 48 27.80 3.82 -18.45
N ARG A 49 29.03 3.35 -18.64
CA ARG A 49 29.79 2.58 -17.65
C ARG A 49 31.09 3.29 -17.36
N ASP A 50 31.46 3.46 -16.12
CA ASP A 50 32.69 4.11 -15.67
C ASP A 50 32.92 5.47 -16.38
N ASN A 51 31.84 6.27 -16.47
CA ASN A 51 31.81 7.57 -17.15
C ASN A 51 32.11 7.53 -18.66
N LYS A 52 32.01 6.36 -19.31
CA LYS A 52 32.17 6.20 -20.77
C LYS A 52 30.92 5.67 -21.41
N LEU A 53 30.62 6.12 -22.62
CA LEU A 53 29.53 5.56 -23.40
C LEU A 53 29.89 4.13 -23.83
N GLU A 54 29.19 3.14 -23.32
CA GLU A 54 29.37 1.72 -23.68
C GLU A 54 28.46 1.29 -24.83
N LEU A 55 27.20 1.72 -24.80
CA LEU A 55 26.19 1.34 -25.79
C LEU A 55 25.16 2.45 -25.99
N ALA A 56 24.72 2.60 -27.25
CA ALA A 56 23.51 3.35 -27.61
C ALA A 56 22.73 2.48 -28.61
N SER A 57 21.49 2.16 -28.33
CA SER A 57 20.69 1.23 -29.12
C SER A 57 19.22 1.68 -29.20
N LYS A 58 18.55 1.33 -30.30
CA LYS A 58 17.08 1.42 -30.42
C LYS A 58 16.39 0.31 -29.60
N ASP A 59 17.07 -0.81 -29.43
CA ASP A 59 16.57 -1.92 -28.63
C ASP A 59 16.71 -1.62 -27.13
N ALA A 60 15.86 -2.22 -26.32
CA ALA A 60 15.95 -2.08 -24.86
C ALA A 60 17.31 -2.57 -24.36
N ILE A 61 17.93 -1.80 -23.47
CA ILE A 61 19.18 -2.16 -22.82
C ILE A 61 18.82 -2.68 -21.42
N PRO A 62 19.13 -3.94 -21.08
CA PRO A 62 18.99 -4.44 -19.72
C PRO A 62 19.78 -3.58 -18.74
N THR A 63 19.30 -3.39 -17.53
CA THR A 63 20.03 -2.68 -16.49
C THR A 63 20.99 -3.64 -15.82
N PRO A 64 22.33 -3.52 -16.04
CA PRO A 64 23.27 -4.43 -15.39
C PRO A 64 23.29 -4.21 -13.88
N ASP A 65 23.71 -5.24 -13.13
CA ASP A 65 23.86 -5.14 -11.68
C ASP A 65 24.73 -3.93 -11.28
N GLY A 66 24.25 -3.15 -10.33
CA GLY A 66 24.94 -1.95 -9.85
C GLY A 66 24.75 -0.70 -10.72
N PHE A 67 23.89 -0.75 -11.76
CA PHE A 67 23.54 0.40 -12.58
C PHE A 67 22.26 1.08 -12.10
N VAL A 68 22.17 2.38 -12.34
CA VAL A 68 20.94 3.17 -12.15
C VAL A 68 20.24 3.30 -13.50
N ALA A 69 18.96 2.95 -13.58
CA ALA A 69 18.13 3.21 -14.74
C ALA A 69 17.38 4.54 -14.57
N LEU A 70 17.47 5.41 -15.56
CA LEU A 70 16.76 6.70 -15.63
C LEU A 70 15.85 6.69 -16.85
N ASP A 71 14.66 7.27 -16.75
CA ASP A 71 13.75 7.45 -17.86
C ASP A 71 13.80 8.92 -18.31
N ALA A 72 14.16 9.14 -19.56
CA ALA A 72 14.16 10.47 -20.15
C ALA A 72 12.75 10.92 -20.59
N ASN A 73 11.74 10.03 -20.47
CA ASN A 73 10.33 10.31 -20.78
C ASN A 73 10.13 11.00 -22.14
N GLY A 74 10.87 10.55 -23.15
CA GLY A 74 10.81 11.14 -24.48
C GLY A 74 11.60 12.46 -24.62
N GLY A 75 12.49 12.75 -23.69
CA GLY A 75 13.36 13.94 -23.77
C GLY A 75 14.33 13.91 -24.95
N TYR A 76 14.71 15.07 -25.42
CA TYR A 76 15.53 15.25 -26.63
C TYR A 76 16.99 15.45 -26.31
N LEU A 77 17.84 14.53 -26.75
CA LEU A 77 19.28 14.57 -26.55
C LEU A 77 19.96 15.43 -27.60
N ILE A 78 20.79 16.36 -27.11
CA ILE A 78 21.70 17.19 -27.92
C ILE A 78 23.11 16.99 -27.39
N GLY A 79 24.02 16.61 -28.25
CA GLY A 79 25.43 16.46 -27.89
C GLY A 79 26.17 15.39 -28.67
N ASN A 80 27.32 14.99 -28.18
CA ASN A 80 28.20 14.03 -28.84
C ASN A 80 28.20 12.69 -28.09
N LEU A 81 27.77 11.64 -28.80
CA LEU A 81 27.79 10.25 -28.35
C LEU A 81 28.80 9.45 -29.18
N LYS A 82 29.99 9.19 -28.62
CA LYS A 82 30.95 8.28 -29.22
C LYS A 82 31.25 7.12 -28.29
N LEU A 83 31.13 5.91 -28.81
CA LEU A 83 31.43 4.68 -28.09
C LEU A 83 32.86 4.69 -27.55
N GLY A 84 33.00 4.31 -26.27
CA GLY A 84 34.27 4.24 -25.56
C GLY A 84 34.84 5.58 -25.07
N GLU A 85 34.22 6.73 -25.46
CA GLU A 85 34.64 8.07 -25.02
C GLU A 85 33.73 8.56 -23.86
N ALA A 86 34.26 9.53 -23.09
CA ALA A 86 33.48 10.23 -22.08
C ALA A 86 32.45 11.14 -22.77
N PRO A 87 31.15 10.94 -22.61
CA PRO A 87 30.11 11.65 -23.33
C PRO A 87 29.95 13.09 -22.84
N SER A 88 29.49 13.96 -23.75
CA SER A 88 29.05 15.33 -23.42
C SER A 88 27.73 15.58 -24.13
N PHE A 89 26.63 15.62 -23.38
CA PHE A 89 25.28 15.85 -23.91
C PHE A 89 24.35 16.44 -22.86
N ILE A 90 23.25 17.01 -23.33
CA ILE A 90 22.09 17.40 -22.52
C ILE A 90 20.85 16.69 -23.04
N ILE A 91 19.90 16.44 -22.16
CA ILE A 91 18.56 16.00 -22.51
C ILE A 91 17.60 17.12 -22.11
N LEU A 92 16.78 17.55 -23.06
CA LEU A 92 15.79 18.60 -22.91
C LEU A 92 14.39 17.98 -22.76
N ASP A 93 13.50 18.64 -22.04
CA ASP A 93 12.11 18.22 -21.82
C ASP A 93 11.16 18.55 -22.98
N GLY A 94 11.63 19.20 -24.04
CA GLY A 94 10.87 19.56 -25.24
C GLY A 94 11.66 19.34 -26.53
N ASP A 95 10.95 19.25 -27.68
CA ASP A 95 11.56 19.12 -29.00
C ASP A 95 12.13 20.48 -29.48
N PRO A 96 13.43 20.63 -29.55
CA PRO A 96 14.05 21.89 -29.97
C PRO A 96 13.85 22.24 -31.47
N ARG A 97 13.27 21.30 -32.26
CA ARG A 97 12.91 21.54 -33.66
C ARG A 97 11.52 22.15 -33.80
N GLU A 98 10.64 21.89 -32.82
CA GLU A 98 9.28 22.44 -32.77
C GLU A 98 9.23 23.74 -31.96
N ASP A 99 10.02 23.80 -30.89
CA ASP A 99 10.10 24.96 -30.01
C ASP A 99 11.59 25.35 -29.75
N PHE A 100 12.03 26.39 -30.43
CA PHE A 100 13.42 26.86 -30.31
C PHE A 100 13.75 27.51 -28.95
N ASP A 101 12.74 27.96 -28.20
CA ASP A 101 12.92 28.55 -26.87
C ASP A 101 13.50 27.55 -25.87
N VAL A 102 13.25 26.25 -26.09
CA VAL A 102 13.86 25.15 -25.31
C VAL A 102 15.39 25.14 -25.37
N LEU A 103 15.97 25.61 -26.49
CA LEU A 103 17.42 25.77 -26.63
C LEU A 103 17.95 27.07 -26.02
N LEU A 104 17.14 28.13 -25.98
CA LEU A 104 17.54 29.44 -25.48
C LEU A 104 17.56 29.48 -23.96
N ASP A 105 16.71 28.65 -23.28
CA ASP A 105 16.65 28.54 -21.84
C ASP A 105 16.96 27.07 -21.38
N THR A 106 18.18 26.64 -21.67
CA THR A 106 18.65 25.32 -21.27
C THR A 106 18.77 25.17 -19.74
N GLU A 107 18.78 26.24 -18.98
CA GLU A 107 18.81 26.19 -17.52
C GLU A 107 17.48 25.64 -16.97
N THR A 108 16.37 26.05 -17.56
CA THR A 108 15.03 25.57 -17.23
C THR A 108 14.77 24.20 -17.86
N HIS A 109 15.02 24.04 -19.16
CA HIS A 109 14.58 22.90 -19.98
C HIS A 109 15.54 21.69 -19.99
N ALA A 110 16.82 21.83 -19.55
CA ALA A 110 17.66 20.66 -19.43
C ALA A 110 17.26 19.82 -18.21
N VAL A 111 16.80 18.59 -18.45
CA VAL A 111 16.44 17.62 -17.42
C VAL A 111 17.60 16.71 -17.03
N PHE A 112 18.59 16.57 -17.91
CA PHE A 112 19.80 15.80 -17.65
C PHE A 112 20.99 16.43 -18.41
N ALA A 113 22.15 16.49 -17.79
CA ALA A 113 23.36 17.04 -18.41
C ALA A 113 24.60 16.28 -17.96
N VAL A 114 25.42 15.88 -18.94
CA VAL A 114 26.74 15.26 -18.75
C VAL A 114 27.78 16.05 -19.51
N HIS A 115 28.93 16.34 -18.91
CA HIS A 115 30.05 16.98 -19.55
C HIS A 115 31.34 16.21 -19.27
N GLN A 116 31.99 15.74 -20.34
CA GLN A 116 33.19 14.89 -20.26
C GLN A 116 33.03 13.71 -19.29
N GLY A 117 31.89 13.01 -19.37
CA GLY A 117 31.54 11.88 -18.52
C GLY A 117 31.02 12.25 -17.12
N ALA A 118 31.26 13.49 -16.67
CA ALA A 118 30.80 13.93 -15.35
C ALA A 118 29.36 14.46 -15.41
N LEU A 119 28.49 13.96 -14.52
CA LEU A 119 27.12 14.43 -14.39
C LEU A 119 27.06 15.85 -13.86
N ARG A 120 26.29 16.73 -14.50
CA ARG A 120 26.12 18.15 -14.15
C ARG A 120 24.70 18.45 -13.65
N LYS A 121 23.69 17.80 -14.20
CA LYS A 121 22.29 17.96 -13.83
C LYS A 121 21.59 16.61 -13.98
N ASN A 122 20.75 16.24 -13.03
CA ASN A 122 19.85 15.09 -13.13
C ASN A 122 18.51 15.44 -12.48
N SER A 123 17.52 15.68 -13.30
CA SER A 123 16.12 15.84 -12.92
C SER A 123 15.27 14.70 -13.47
N LEU A 124 15.90 13.70 -14.12
CA LEU A 124 15.19 12.53 -14.62
C LEU A 124 14.70 11.68 -13.45
N LEU A 125 13.51 11.15 -13.60
CA LEU A 125 12.96 10.17 -12.67
C LEU A 125 13.73 8.85 -12.85
N TYR A 126 13.91 8.13 -11.77
CA TYR A 126 14.38 6.75 -11.85
C TYR A 126 13.34 5.95 -12.65
N ALA A 127 13.80 5.21 -13.66
CA ALA A 127 12.92 4.33 -14.40
C ALA A 127 12.32 3.32 -13.44
N SER A 128 11.02 3.37 -13.25
CA SER A 128 10.29 2.41 -12.45
C SER A 128 10.32 1.06 -13.16
N GLY A 129 11.01 0.11 -12.56
CA GLY A 129 11.06 -1.27 -13.02
C GLY A 129 12.40 -1.65 -13.64
N THR A 130 12.93 -2.76 -13.21
CA THR A 130 13.92 -3.54 -13.94
C THR A 130 13.29 -4.01 -15.25
N LEU A 131 13.62 -3.35 -16.37
CA LEU A 131 13.31 -3.87 -17.69
C LEU A 131 14.28 -5.02 -18.01
N ASP A 132 14.22 -6.10 -17.26
CA ASP A 132 14.73 -7.40 -17.68
C ASP A 132 13.66 -8.27 -18.35
N GLU A 133 12.56 -7.65 -18.78
CA GLU A 133 11.62 -8.31 -19.66
C GLU A 133 11.65 -7.57 -21.00
N ALA A 134 12.23 -8.23 -22.04
CA ALA A 134 11.85 -7.96 -23.42
C ALA A 134 10.35 -7.71 -23.45
N GLU A 135 9.86 -6.76 -24.29
CA GLU A 135 8.44 -6.59 -24.57
C GLU A 135 7.79 -7.97 -24.84
N GLU A 136 7.55 -8.72 -23.76
CA GLU A 136 6.49 -9.69 -23.78
C GLU A 136 5.23 -8.84 -23.92
N GLU A 137 4.45 -9.10 -24.99
CA GLU A 137 3.05 -8.64 -25.11
C GLU A 137 2.46 -8.60 -23.70
N PRO A 138 1.77 -7.51 -23.28
CA PRO A 138 1.31 -7.36 -21.91
C PRO A 138 0.65 -8.67 -21.52
N LYS A 139 1.38 -9.48 -20.75
CA LYS A 139 0.89 -10.77 -20.25
C LYS A 139 -0.45 -10.44 -19.66
N PRO A 140 -1.54 -11.08 -20.08
CA PRO A 140 -2.87 -10.77 -19.58
C PRO A 140 -2.75 -10.75 -18.07
N ARG A 141 -2.88 -9.57 -17.47
CA ARG A 141 -2.61 -9.28 -16.04
C ARG A 141 -3.22 -10.41 -15.27
N GLY A 142 -2.38 -11.27 -14.75
CA GLY A 142 -2.65 -12.66 -14.47
C GLY A 142 -4.00 -12.91 -13.81
N TRP A 143 -4.61 -14.01 -14.06
CA TRP A 143 -5.82 -14.62 -13.52
C TRP A 143 -5.89 -14.69 -11.98
N LEU A 144 -5.03 -13.98 -11.27
CA LEU A 144 -4.93 -13.92 -9.82
C LEU A 144 -6.24 -13.41 -9.22
N ALA A 145 -6.61 -14.05 -8.11
CA ALA A 145 -7.81 -13.78 -7.37
C ALA A 145 -8.00 -12.30 -7.03
N TYR A 146 -9.25 -11.92 -6.84
CA TYR A 146 -9.66 -10.59 -6.41
C TYR A 146 -8.96 -10.13 -5.12
N THR A 147 -8.87 -11.00 -4.13
CA THR A 147 -8.22 -10.66 -2.87
C THR A 147 -6.73 -10.47 -3.10
N PRO A 148 -6.14 -9.39 -2.55
CA PRO A 148 -4.72 -9.15 -2.73
C PRO A 148 -3.94 -10.34 -2.23
N PRO A 149 -2.80 -10.62 -2.84
CA PRO A 149 -1.87 -11.60 -2.29
C PRO A 149 -1.57 -11.21 -0.85
N PRO A 150 -1.34 -12.21 0.01
CA PRO A 150 -1.05 -11.96 1.42
C PRO A 150 0.17 -11.07 1.66
N MET A 151 1.13 -11.04 0.76
CA MET A 151 2.27 -10.11 0.73
C MET A 151 2.57 -9.78 -0.73
N ALA A 152 3.75 -9.93 -1.24
CA ALA A 152 3.99 -9.87 -2.67
C ALA A 152 3.68 -11.23 -3.30
N MET A 153 2.95 -11.25 -4.43
CA MET A 153 2.85 -12.45 -5.25
C MET A 153 4.02 -12.41 -6.24
N PRO A 154 4.88 -13.42 -6.28
CA PRO A 154 5.87 -13.50 -7.31
C PRO A 154 5.13 -13.67 -8.64
N THR A 155 5.26 -12.67 -9.50
CA THR A 155 4.69 -12.69 -10.85
C THR A 155 5.57 -13.48 -11.80
N ASN A 156 6.83 -13.70 -11.43
CA ASN A 156 7.80 -14.41 -12.24
C ASN A 156 8.57 -15.43 -11.39
N TYR A 157 8.31 -16.72 -11.64
CA TYR A 157 9.18 -17.78 -11.20
C TYR A 157 10.27 -17.90 -12.27
N GLY A 158 11.39 -17.20 -12.10
CA GLY A 158 12.53 -17.26 -13.02
C GLY A 158 12.96 -18.70 -13.34
N ASP A 159 13.76 -18.88 -14.36
CA ASP A 159 14.25 -20.21 -14.77
C ASP A 159 15.11 -20.87 -13.67
N GLU A 160 15.73 -20.06 -12.81
CA GLU A 160 16.41 -20.51 -11.59
C GLU A 160 15.52 -20.26 -10.37
N ALA A 161 15.07 -21.35 -9.74
CA ALA A 161 14.27 -21.25 -8.51
C ALA A 161 15.13 -20.69 -7.38
N LYS A 162 14.68 -19.58 -6.76
CA LYS A 162 15.25 -19.11 -5.49
C LYS A 162 15.05 -20.17 -4.43
N TRP A 163 15.87 -20.16 -3.37
CA TRP A 163 15.87 -21.17 -2.30
C TRP A 163 14.48 -21.34 -1.62
N ASN A 164 13.65 -20.31 -1.62
CA ASN A 164 12.30 -20.33 -1.05
C ASN A 164 11.20 -20.65 -2.08
N GLN A 165 11.56 -20.99 -3.32
CA GLN A 165 10.63 -21.29 -4.40
C GLN A 165 10.72 -22.77 -4.80
N TRP A 166 9.62 -23.31 -5.28
CA TRP A 166 9.60 -24.63 -5.90
C TRP A 166 8.78 -24.61 -7.19
N LYS A 167 9.22 -25.41 -8.13
CA LYS A 167 8.55 -25.61 -9.42
C LYS A 167 8.58 -27.11 -9.75
N THR A 168 7.40 -27.69 -9.85
CA THR A 168 7.20 -29.08 -10.28
C THR A 168 6.29 -29.11 -11.50
N LYS A 169 6.07 -30.30 -12.08
CA LYS A 169 5.13 -30.47 -13.17
C LYS A 169 3.70 -29.98 -12.80
N ASN A 170 3.29 -30.18 -11.58
CA ASN A 170 1.90 -30.01 -11.15
C ASN A 170 1.70 -28.81 -10.22
N THR A 171 2.76 -28.23 -9.66
CA THR A 171 2.63 -27.12 -8.72
C THR A 171 3.86 -26.21 -8.75
N THR A 172 3.62 -24.94 -8.56
CA THR A 172 4.65 -23.97 -8.22
C THR A 172 4.33 -23.34 -6.88
N GLY A 173 5.31 -22.76 -6.23
CA GLY A 173 5.05 -22.02 -4.99
C GLY A 173 6.25 -21.27 -4.47
N ILE A 174 5.99 -20.42 -3.50
CA ILE A 174 6.98 -19.64 -2.77
C ILE A 174 6.64 -19.65 -1.29
N PHE A 175 7.65 -19.83 -0.44
CA PHE A 175 7.55 -19.58 0.99
C PHE A 175 7.79 -18.11 1.28
N LEU A 176 6.92 -17.55 2.11
CA LEU A 176 6.95 -16.16 2.54
C LEU A 176 6.87 -16.10 4.06
N ALA A 177 7.60 -15.18 4.66
CA ALA A 177 7.52 -14.90 6.08
C ALA A 177 7.63 -13.41 6.33
N ALA A 178 7.07 -12.94 7.45
CA ALA A 178 7.24 -11.59 7.93
C ALA A 178 7.33 -11.57 9.45
N VAL A 179 8.20 -10.70 9.96
CA VAL A 179 8.32 -10.36 11.37
C VAL A 179 8.17 -8.86 11.50
N VAL A 180 7.29 -8.44 12.38
CA VAL A 180 7.03 -7.03 12.71
C VAL A 180 7.40 -6.82 14.17
N LEU A 181 8.34 -5.91 14.42
CA LEU A 181 8.80 -5.53 15.76
C LEU A 181 8.44 -4.08 15.99
N ASP A 182 7.74 -3.81 17.07
CA ASP A 182 7.32 -2.46 17.45
C ASP A 182 7.91 -2.04 18.77
N ARG A 183 8.09 -0.75 18.93
CA ARG A 183 8.35 -0.09 20.21
C ARG A 183 7.52 1.17 20.30
N GLN A 184 6.73 1.29 21.36
CA GLN A 184 5.88 2.44 21.60
C GLN A 184 6.25 3.16 22.91
N HIS A 185 5.93 4.46 22.94
CA HIS A 185 6.13 5.35 24.05
C HIS A 185 5.03 6.41 24.06
N TRP A 186 4.57 6.82 25.24
CA TRP A 186 3.49 7.79 25.43
C TRP A 186 4.06 9.07 26.07
N PRO A 187 4.51 10.06 25.26
CA PRO A 187 5.13 11.29 25.77
C PRO A 187 4.18 12.21 26.53
N SER A 188 2.87 12.05 26.36
CA SER A 188 1.87 12.89 27.05
C SER A 188 0.53 12.18 27.16
N GLN A 189 -0.08 12.32 28.33
CA GLN A 189 -1.46 11.93 28.64
C GLN A 189 -2.02 12.94 29.66
N ASN A 190 -3.24 13.47 29.44
CA ASN A 190 -3.88 14.32 30.45
C ASN A 190 -4.69 13.48 31.46
N SER A 191 -5.14 14.11 32.55
CA SER A 191 -5.90 13.44 33.60
C SER A 191 -7.22 12.84 33.16
N ASP A 192 -7.88 13.45 32.18
CA ASP A 192 -9.17 12.99 31.67
C ASP A 192 -8.98 11.72 30.84
N SER A 193 -7.93 11.67 30.00
CA SER A 193 -7.53 10.44 29.30
C SER A 193 -7.14 9.33 30.27
N GLU A 194 -6.36 9.64 31.32
CA GLU A 194 -5.99 8.64 32.33
C GLU A 194 -7.22 8.07 33.06
N GLN A 195 -8.23 8.90 33.32
CA GLN A 195 -9.48 8.45 33.94
C GLN A 195 -10.30 7.56 33.01
N GLN A 196 -10.29 7.79 31.67
CA GLN A 196 -11.02 7.03 30.69
C GLN A 196 -10.38 5.66 30.40
N VAL A 197 -9.06 5.61 30.23
CA VAL A 197 -8.35 4.45 29.69
C VAL A 197 -7.24 3.90 30.59
N GLY A 198 -7.01 4.52 31.75
CA GLY A 198 -5.91 4.20 32.67
C GLY A 198 -4.59 4.83 32.24
N ASP A 199 -3.55 4.59 33.04
CA ASP A 199 -2.21 5.11 32.82
C ASP A 199 -1.54 4.40 31.62
N LEU A 200 -1.25 5.15 30.57
CA LEU A 200 -0.65 4.64 29.33
C LEU A 200 0.83 4.27 29.46
N GLU A 201 1.53 4.72 30.53
CA GLU A 201 2.92 4.30 30.78
C GLU A 201 3.03 2.77 30.96
N PHE A 202 1.98 2.10 31.46
CA PHE A 202 1.95 0.64 31.59
C PHE A 202 1.97 -0.10 30.25
N PHE A 203 1.66 0.57 29.15
CA PHE A 203 1.63 0.02 27.81
C PHE A 203 2.87 0.37 26.99
N GLU A 204 3.85 1.05 27.59
CA GLU A 204 5.11 1.35 26.92
C GLU A 204 5.98 0.11 26.72
N GLY A 205 6.91 0.21 25.76
CA GLY A 205 7.93 -0.79 25.52
C GLY A 205 7.86 -1.43 24.14
N GLY A 206 8.55 -2.55 24.01
CA GLY A 206 8.66 -3.29 22.74
C GLY A 206 7.71 -4.48 22.71
N GLU A 207 7.33 -4.88 21.49
CA GLU A 207 6.57 -6.09 21.21
C GLU A 207 6.99 -6.75 19.89
N ILE A 208 6.74 -8.04 19.77
CA ILE A 208 6.62 -8.69 18.48
C ILE A 208 5.19 -8.45 18.01
N ARG A 209 5.00 -7.36 17.23
CA ARG A 209 3.69 -6.96 16.73
C ARG A 209 3.00 -8.06 15.94
N GLY A 210 3.78 -8.83 15.20
CA GLY A 210 3.27 -9.97 14.48
C GLY A 210 4.35 -10.79 13.82
N PHE A 211 4.05 -12.07 13.71
CA PHE A 211 4.80 -13.04 12.92
C PHE A 211 3.85 -13.72 11.95
N ARG A 212 4.29 -13.86 10.70
CA ARG A 212 3.53 -14.52 9.65
C ARG A 212 4.44 -15.45 8.85
N LEU A 213 3.94 -16.63 8.54
CA LEU A 213 4.65 -17.65 7.75
C LEU A 213 3.67 -18.39 6.87
N GLY A 214 4.03 -18.66 5.63
CA GLY A 214 3.18 -19.46 4.75
C GLY A 214 3.70 -19.61 3.34
N ALA A 215 2.79 -20.01 2.47
CA ALA A 215 3.09 -20.26 1.08
C ALA A 215 1.95 -19.80 0.17
N VAL A 216 2.33 -19.34 -1.00
CA VAL A 216 1.44 -19.07 -2.14
C VAL A 216 1.96 -19.83 -3.33
N GLY A 217 1.07 -20.37 -4.15
CA GLY A 217 1.48 -21.06 -5.35
C GLY A 217 0.34 -21.43 -6.26
N THR A 218 0.64 -22.19 -7.31
CA THR A 218 -0.32 -22.61 -8.33
C THR A 218 -0.41 -24.12 -8.44
N LEU A 219 -1.60 -24.60 -8.76
CA LEU A 219 -1.91 -26.00 -9.06
C LEU A 219 -2.23 -26.12 -10.56
N HIS A 220 -1.42 -26.89 -11.29
CA HIS A 220 -1.48 -27.05 -12.75
C HIS A 220 -2.28 -28.30 -13.19
N TYR A 221 -3.29 -28.71 -12.41
CA TYR A 221 -4.13 -29.86 -12.75
C TYR A 221 -5.30 -29.51 -13.66
N PHE A 222 -5.62 -28.22 -13.79
CA PHE A 222 -6.79 -27.71 -14.50
C PHE A 222 -6.37 -26.91 -15.73
N LYS A 223 -7.31 -26.70 -16.67
CA LYS A 223 -7.06 -25.89 -17.87
C LYS A 223 -6.53 -24.49 -17.54
N ARG A 224 -7.05 -23.89 -16.45
CA ARG A 224 -6.51 -22.67 -15.84
C ARG A 224 -5.91 -23.06 -14.51
N PRO A 225 -4.65 -22.70 -14.21
CA PRO A 225 -4.07 -23.02 -12.92
C PRO A 225 -4.86 -22.39 -11.77
N TRP A 226 -5.10 -23.16 -10.72
CA TRP A 226 -5.70 -22.64 -9.49
C TRP A 226 -4.61 -22.08 -8.58
N VAL A 227 -4.89 -21.01 -7.83
CA VAL A 227 -3.96 -20.46 -6.85
C VAL A 227 -4.35 -20.94 -5.47
N TYR A 228 -3.39 -21.42 -4.72
CA TYR A 228 -3.56 -21.68 -3.30
C TYR A 228 -2.78 -20.68 -2.47
N THR A 229 -3.33 -20.31 -1.33
CA THR A 229 -2.72 -19.45 -0.32
C THR A 229 -2.90 -20.10 1.03
N VAL A 230 -1.80 -20.32 1.77
CA VAL A 230 -1.84 -20.89 3.11
C VAL A 230 -0.88 -20.13 3.99
N PHE A 231 -1.38 -19.44 5.01
CA PHE A 231 -0.59 -18.70 5.98
C PHE A 231 -1.05 -18.95 7.40
N GLY A 232 -0.11 -19.13 8.28
CA GLY A 232 -0.28 -18.93 9.70
C GLY A 232 0.28 -17.58 10.13
N ALA A 233 -0.32 -16.99 11.13
CA ALA A 233 0.14 -15.74 11.72
C ALA A 233 -0.26 -15.68 13.20
N THR A 234 0.38 -14.80 13.95
CA THR A 234 -0.13 -14.38 15.27
C THR A 234 -1.43 -13.61 15.08
N ASN A 235 -2.40 -13.77 15.98
CA ASN A 235 -3.71 -13.12 15.87
C ASN A 235 -3.61 -11.59 15.81
N ALA A 236 -2.65 -11.02 16.50
CA ALA A 236 -2.38 -9.59 16.48
C ALA A 236 -1.88 -9.06 15.12
N PHE A 237 -1.49 -9.91 14.17
CA PHE A 237 -0.92 -9.46 12.88
C PHE A 237 -1.89 -8.60 12.06
N ASP A 238 -3.19 -8.85 12.13
CA ASP A 238 -4.21 -8.06 11.42
C ASP A 238 -5.53 -8.17 12.17
N LYS A 239 -5.94 -7.12 12.84
CA LYS A 239 -7.10 -7.08 13.73
C LYS A 239 -8.39 -6.78 12.97
N GLY A 240 -9.50 -6.97 13.65
CA GLY A 240 -10.86 -6.58 13.29
C GLY A 240 -11.74 -6.81 14.51
N PHE A 241 -12.97 -6.37 14.50
CA PHE A 241 -13.88 -6.44 15.65
C PHE A 241 -14.15 -7.87 16.19
N GLU A 242 -13.84 -8.90 15.41
CA GLU A 242 -14.07 -10.31 15.78
C GLU A 242 -12.85 -11.00 16.41
N VAL A 243 -11.69 -10.33 16.47
CA VAL A 243 -10.43 -10.94 16.91
C VAL A 243 -10.18 -10.63 18.37
N ASP A 244 -10.26 -11.65 19.22
CA ASP A 244 -9.74 -11.57 20.57
C ASP A 244 -8.20 -11.47 20.54
N ARG A 245 -7.63 -10.62 21.41
CA ARG A 245 -6.18 -10.30 21.45
C ARG A 245 -5.40 -11.45 22.09
N GLN A 246 -5.26 -12.57 21.40
CA GLN A 246 -4.37 -13.63 21.80
C GLN A 246 -3.15 -13.64 20.89
N ASP A 247 -1.95 -13.67 21.46
CA ASP A 247 -0.69 -13.79 20.72
C ASP A 247 -0.46 -15.19 20.13
N ASP A 248 -1.49 -16.03 20.11
CA ASP A 248 -1.44 -17.37 19.59
C ASP A 248 -1.23 -17.38 18.07
N PHE A 249 -0.38 -18.29 17.62
CA PHE A 249 -0.18 -18.52 16.20
C PHE A 249 -1.31 -19.41 15.67
N THR A 250 -2.07 -18.90 14.69
CA THR A 250 -3.23 -19.58 14.11
C THR A 250 -3.16 -19.62 12.59
N TRP A 251 -3.99 -20.46 11.97
CA TRP A 251 -4.21 -20.43 10.53
C TRP A 251 -4.98 -19.16 10.15
N PHE A 252 -4.28 -18.28 9.45
CA PHE A 252 -4.74 -16.92 9.20
C PHE A 252 -5.40 -16.77 7.83
N ASP A 253 -4.76 -17.26 6.77
CA ASP A 253 -5.30 -17.38 5.42
C ASP A 253 -5.15 -18.84 4.96
N TYR A 254 -6.22 -19.44 4.46
CA TYR A 254 -6.15 -20.68 3.68
C TYR A 254 -7.29 -20.64 2.68
N ARG A 255 -6.94 -20.45 1.43
CA ARG A 255 -7.92 -20.29 0.36
C ARG A 255 -7.43 -20.90 -0.93
N LEU A 256 -8.40 -21.19 -1.79
CA LEU A 256 -8.21 -21.66 -3.13
C LEU A 256 -8.93 -20.73 -4.10
N ASP A 257 -8.20 -20.18 -5.06
CA ASP A 257 -8.69 -19.28 -6.09
C ASP A 257 -8.82 -20.04 -7.41
N MET A 258 -9.99 -20.07 -7.97
CA MET A 258 -10.39 -20.85 -9.14
C MET A 258 -10.81 -19.92 -10.28
N PRO A 259 -9.94 -19.60 -11.24
CA PRO A 259 -10.29 -18.73 -12.35
C PRO A 259 -11.20 -19.47 -13.35
N PHE A 260 -12.37 -18.90 -13.63
CA PHE A 260 -13.30 -19.40 -14.65
C PHE A 260 -13.01 -18.80 -16.03
N THR A 261 -12.75 -17.49 -16.05
CA THR A 261 -12.40 -16.74 -17.24
C THR A 261 -11.16 -15.88 -16.95
N ASP A 262 -10.69 -15.09 -17.89
CA ASP A 262 -9.59 -14.15 -17.67
C ASP A 262 -9.97 -12.98 -16.75
N SER A 263 -11.28 -12.73 -16.60
CA SER A 263 -11.84 -11.63 -15.82
C SER A 263 -12.65 -12.06 -14.59
N MET A 264 -12.86 -13.37 -14.35
CA MET A 264 -13.70 -13.86 -13.25
C MET A 264 -13.05 -15.04 -12.53
N SER A 265 -13.14 -15.04 -11.21
CA SER A 265 -12.68 -16.13 -10.35
C SER A 265 -13.60 -16.36 -9.15
N LEU A 266 -13.60 -17.58 -8.64
CA LEU A 266 -14.20 -17.96 -7.37
C LEU A 266 -13.07 -18.22 -6.37
N SER A 267 -13.13 -17.59 -5.20
CA SER A 267 -12.23 -17.84 -4.08
C SER A 267 -13.00 -18.51 -2.95
N VAL A 268 -12.47 -19.62 -2.42
CA VAL A 268 -13.10 -20.34 -1.29
C VAL A 268 -12.06 -20.59 -0.20
N GLY A 269 -12.41 -20.32 1.05
CA GLY A 269 -11.55 -20.53 2.20
C GLY A 269 -11.60 -19.37 3.19
N LYS A 270 -10.72 -19.41 4.21
CA LYS A 270 -10.56 -18.30 5.15
C LYS A 270 -9.75 -17.19 4.49
N GLN A 271 -10.33 -16.01 4.42
CA GLN A 271 -9.81 -14.87 3.68
C GLN A 271 -10.42 -13.55 4.19
N LYS A 272 -9.83 -12.43 3.79
CA LYS A 272 -10.43 -11.11 4.04
C LYS A 272 -11.76 -10.98 3.34
N GLU A 273 -12.70 -10.34 4.02
CA GLU A 273 -13.95 -9.92 3.42
C GLU A 273 -13.70 -8.69 2.50
N PRO A 274 -14.14 -8.72 1.24
CA PRO A 274 -13.91 -7.61 0.31
C PRO A 274 -14.91 -6.47 0.55
N ILE A 275 -14.57 -5.53 1.43
CA ILE A 275 -15.49 -4.43 1.78
C ILE A 275 -14.85 -3.04 1.71
N SER A 276 -13.58 -2.86 2.05
CA SER A 276 -12.89 -1.56 2.14
C SER A 276 -11.54 -1.65 1.45
N MET A 277 -11.07 -0.57 0.87
CA MET A 277 -9.73 -0.52 0.25
C MET A 277 -8.65 -0.76 1.32
N GLU A 278 -8.70 -0.04 2.44
CA GLU A 278 -7.72 -0.22 3.52
C GLU A 278 -7.74 -1.64 4.10
N ARG A 279 -8.93 -2.24 4.31
CA ARG A 279 -9.05 -3.61 4.81
C ARG A 279 -8.49 -4.64 3.83
N VAL A 280 -8.74 -4.49 2.53
CA VAL A 280 -8.24 -5.39 1.49
C VAL A 280 -6.73 -5.26 1.33
N MET A 281 -6.13 -4.08 1.44
CA MET A 281 -4.68 -3.88 1.43
C MET A 281 -4.00 -4.69 2.55
N SER A 282 -2.76 -5.10 2.34
CA SER A 282 -1.96 -5.71 3.39
C SER A 282 -1.56 -4.66 4.44
N LEU A 283 -1.62 -5.02 5.73
CA LEU A 283 -1.19 -4.14 6.82
C LEU A 283 0.23 -3.58 6.60
N VAL A 284 1.15 -4.45 6.16
CA VAL A 284 2.56 -4.08 5.95
C VAL A 284 2.80 -3.23 4.70
N GLN A 285 1.77 -2.95 3.91
CA GLN A 285 1.84 -2.10 2.72
C GLN A 285 1.16 -0.74 2.92
N LEU A 286 0.52 -0.52 4.07
CA LEU A 286 -0.08 0.76 4.40
C LEU A 286 1.01 1.81 4.69
N PRO A 287 0.73 3.10 4.45
CA PRO A 287 1.67 4.18 4.78
C PRO A 287 1.77 4.44 6.29
N MET A 288 0.79 4.01 7.08
CA MET A 288 0.82 4.02 8.53
C MET A 288 1.04 2.61 9.08
N GLN A 289 1.63 2.51 10.27
CA GLN A 289 1.97 1.23 10.90
C GLN A 289 0.74 0.36 11.20
N GLU A 290 -0.36 1.00 11.60
CA GLU A 290 -1.63 0.33 11.89
C GLU A 290 -2.73 0.78 10.91
N ARG A 291 -3.77 -0.03 10.79
CA ARG A 291 -5.02 0.38 10.16
C ARG A 291 -5.66 1.51 10.97
N THR A 292 -6.61 2.18 10.36
CA THR A 292 -7.40 3.16 11.09
C THR A 292 -8.24 2.49 12.17
N SER A 293 -8.45 3.20 13.26
CA SER A 293 -9.44 2.84 14.29
C SER A 293 -10.81 2.50 13.69
N VAL A 294 -11.20 3.21 12.65
CA VAL A 294 -12.46 2.99 11.93
C VAL A 294 -12.53 1.62 11.26
N SER A 295 -11.46 1.22 10.54
CA SER A 295 -11.38 -0.10 9.91
C SER A 295 -11.36 -1.23 10.94
N ASP A 296 -10.62 -1.05 12.03
CA ASP A 296 -10.48 -2.10 13.05
C ASP A 296 -11.74 -2.26 13.89
N ALA A 297 -12.48 -1.17 14.16
CA ALA A 297 -13.74 -1.23 14.90
C ALA A 297 -14.90 -1.84 14.09
N PHE A 298 -15.02 -1.50 12.81
CA PHE A 298 -16.25 -1.84 12.05
C PHE A 298 -16.11 -3.04 11.12
N LEU A 299 -14.89 -3.46 10.78
CA LEU A 299 -14.67 -4.48 9.75
C LEU A 299 -13.96 -5.72 10.33
N PRO A 300 -14.40 -6.94 9.94
CA PRO A 300 -13.76 -8.16 10.39
C PRO A 300 -12.34 -8.30 9.78
N SER A 301 -11.50 -9.07 10.48
CA SER A 301 -10.19 -9.43 9.96
C SER A 301 -10.32 -10.42 8.81
N ARG A 302 -10.74 -11.64 9.10
CA ARG A 302 -10.90 -12.74 8.14
C ARG A 302 -11.96 -13.72 8.59
N ASN A 303 -12.75 -14.19 7.63
CA ASN A 303 -13.72 -15.24 7.84
C ASN A 303 -13.64 -16.32 6.76
N PHE A 304 -14.19 -17.49 7.03
CA PHE A 304 -14.35 -18.52 6.01
C PHE A 304 -15.51 -18.17 5.09
N GLY A 305 -15.26 -18.19 3.79
CA GLY A 305 -16.29 -17.81 2.83
C GLY A 305 -16.00 -18.21 1.40
N ALA A 306 -16.96 -17.90 0.54
CA ALA A 306 -16.86 -18.04 -0.90
C ALA A 306 -17.13 -16.68 -1.56
N VAL A 307 -16.24 -16.24 -2.41
CA VAL A 307 -16.27 -14.94 -3.11
C VAL A 307 -16.19 -15.14 -4.60
N LEU A 308 -17.19 -14.72 -5.33
CA LEU A 308 -17.14 -14.53 -6.77
C LEU A 308 -16.68 -13.10 -7.06
N SER A 309 -15.68 -12.96 -7.91
CA SER A 309 -15.09 -11.66 -8.22
C SER A 309 -14.71 -11.54 -9.68
N GLY A 310 -14.57 -10.31 -10.14
CA GLY A 310 -14.18 -10.06 -11.51
C GLY A 310 -13.88 -8.61 -11.83
N THR A 311 -13.53 -8.39 -13.11
CA THR A 311 -13.30 -7.07 -13.68
C THR A 311 -14.23 -6.80 -14.85
N ALA A 312 -14.52 -5.52 -15.10
CA ALA A 312 -15.33 -5.05 -16.21
C ALA A 312 -14.77 -3.73 -16.76
N LEU A 313 -15.36 -3.20 -17.84
CA LEU A 313 -15.01 -1.91 -18.43
C LEU A 313 -13.50 -1.80 -18.75
N ASN A 314 -12.93 -2.79 -19.41
CA ASN A 314 -11.49 -2.86 -19.70
C ASN A 314 -10.64 -2.72 -18.44
N GLN A 315 -11.00 -3.46 -17.38
CA GLN A 315 -10.37 -3.45 -16.06
C GLN A 315 -10.50 -2.13 -15.28
N ARG A 316 -11.27 -1.14 -15.76
CA ARG A 316 -11.55 0.08 -14.99
C ARG A 316 -12.55 -0.13 -13.85
N MET A 317 -13.19 -1.28 -13.79
CA MET A 317 -14.12 -1.66 -12.74
C MET A 317 -13.70 -3.01 -12.18
N SER A 318 -13.63 -3.14 -10.86
CA SER A 318 -13.56 -4.43 -10.18
C SER A 318 -14.79 -4.62 -9.30
N TRP A 319 -15.21 -5.87 -9.13
CA TRP A 319 -16.33 -6.22 -8.29
C TRP A 319 -16.10 -7.54 -7.58
N ALA A 320 -16.69 -7.68 -6.41
CA ALA A 320 -16.72 -8.92 -5.64
C ALA A 320 -18.04 -9.05 -4.89
N GLY A 321 -18.53 -10.27 -4.78
CA GLY A 321 -19.66 -10.61 -3.94
C GLY A 321 -19.44 -11.96 -3.29
N GLY A 322 -19.79 -12.11 -2.00
CA GLY A 322 -19.48 -13.31 -1.28
C GLY A 322 -20.38 -13.55 -0.07
N LEU A 323 -20.30 -14.78 0.43
CA LEU A 323 -20.93 -15.21 1.68
C LEU A 323 -19.85 -15.71 2.63
N PHE A 324 -19.92 -15.27 3.87
CA PHE A 324 -18.93 -15.57 4.91
C PHE A 324 -19.60 -16.05 6.19
N ASN A 325 -18.85 -16.84 6.95
CA ASN A 325 -19.28 -17.34 8.25
C ASN A 325 -18.05 -17.64 9.11
N ASN A 326 -18.10 -17.38 10.40
CA ASN A 326 -16.96 -17.57 11.29
C ASN A 326 -16.96 -18.92 12.05
N PHE A 327 -17.72 -19.93 11.60
CA PHE A 327 -17.89 -21.21 12.28
C PHE A 327 -16.58 -21.93 12.63
N ILE A 328 -15.51 -21.71 11.84
CA ILE A 328 -14.22 -22.37 12.06
C ILE A 328 -13.52 -21.77 13.29
N ASP A 329 -13.50 -20.44 13.42
CA ASP A 329 -12.79 -19.77 14.52
C ASP A 329 -13.61 -19.74 15.81
N SER A 330 -14.92 -19.64 15.69
CA SER A 330 -15.83 -19.60 16.86
C SER A 330 -16.00 -20.96 17.56
N GLY A 331 -15.63 -22.07 16.90
CA GLY A 331 -15.85 -23.42 17.42
C GLY A 331 -17.32 -23.85 17.46
N HIS A 332 -18.24 -23.07 16.90
CA HIS A 332 -19.67 -23.37 16.83
C HIS A 332 -20.07 -23.93 15.46
N SER A 333 -21.24 -24.55 15.38
CA SER A 333 -21.76 -25.00 14.10
C SER A 333 -22.16 -23.84 13.19
N ILE A 334 -22.08 -24.02 11.88
CA ILE A 334 -22.41 -23.00 10.87
C ILE A 334 -23.83 -22.41 11.06
N GLY A 335 -24.76 -23.20 11.58
CA GLY A 335 -26.12 -22.73 11.87
C GLY A 335 -26.26 -21.86 13.12
N ASN A 336 -25.26 -21.87 14.00
CA ASN A 336 -25.24 -21.12 15.26
C ASN A 336 -24.25 -19.92 15.25
N THR A 337 -23.67 -19.66 14.10
CA THR A 337 -22.73 -18.55 13.92
C THR A 337 -23.29 -17.49 12.99
N ALA A 338 -22.72 -16.30 13.05
CA ALA A 338 -23.08 -15.22 12.16
C ALA A 338 -22.72 -15.55 10.71
N THR A 339 -23.67 -15.32 9.81
CA THR A 339 -23.46 -15.41 8.37
C THR A 339 -23.62 -14.02 7.79
N ALA A 340 -22.66 -13.61 6.98
CA ALA A 340 -22.65 -12.31 6.33
C ALA A 340 -22.64 -12.45 4.80
N ALA A 341 -23.44 -11.61 4.13
CA ALA A 341 -23.38 -11.37 2.70
C ALA A 341 -22.63 -10.05 2.44
N ILE A 342 -21.69 -10.07 1.49
CA ILE A 342 -20.80 -8.95 1.24
C ILE A 342 -20.72 -8.65 -0.25
N GLY A 343 -20.66 -7.36 -0.58
CA GLY A 343 -20.40 -6.88 -1.92
C GLY A 343 -19.47 -5.67 -1.91
N ARG A 344 -18.57 -5.58 -2.89
CA ARG A 344 -17.76 -4.41 -3.17
C ARG A 344 -17.66 -4.17 -4.65
N VAL A 345 -17.75 -2.93 -5.07
CA VAL A 345 -17.50 -2.48 -6.44
C VAL A 345 -16.55 -1.30 -6.42
N THR A 346 -15.60 -1.30 -7.32
CA THR A 346 -14.67 -0.17 -7.52
C THR A 346 -14.68 0.29 -8.95
N TRP A 347 -14.40 1.54 -9.18
CA TRP A 347 -14.38 2.15 -10.48
C TRP A 347 -13.27 3.18 -10.59
N LEU A 348 -12.60 3.19 -11.75
CA LEU A 348 -11.62 4.19 -12.14
C LEU A 348 -12.23 5.12 -13.17
N PRO A 349 -12.87 6.24 -12.75
CA PRO A 349 -13.41 7.23 -13.68
C PRO A 349 -12.33 7.85 -14.54
N PHE A 350 -11.13 7.94 -14.01
CA PHE A 350 -9.97 8.49 -14.71
C PHE A 350 -8.72 7.64 -14.47
N VAL A 351 -8.00 7.34 -15.56
CA VAL A 351 -6.66 6.74 -15.58
C VAL A 351 -5.93 7.34 -16.76
N SER A 352 -4.73 7.91 -16.55
CA SER A 352 -3.85 8.35 -17.63
C SER A 352 -3.29 7.16 -18.41
N GLU A 353 -2.83 7.39 -19.65
CA GLU A 353 -2.32 6.32 -20.54
C GLU A 353 -1.11 5.61 -19.94
N ASP A 354 -0.24 6.35 -19.25
CA ASP A 354 0.94 5.84 -18.54
C ASP A 354 0.61 5.29 -17.14
N GLU A 355 -0.67 5.26 -16.76
CA GLU A 355 -1.16 4.85 -15.45
C GLU A 355 -0.56 5.66 -14.27
N SER A 356 0.17 6.75 -14.51
CA SER A 356 0.79 7.55 -13.45
C SER A 356 -0.21 8.38 -12.65
N ASN A 357 -1.37 8.66 -13.21
CA ASN A 357 -2.44 9.44 -12.59
C ASN A 357 -3.76 8.70 -12.69
N LEU A 358 -4.39 8.42 -11.57
CA LEU A 358 -5.68 7.75 -11.50
C LEU A 358 -6.55 8.27 -10.37
N LEU A 359 -7.86 8.19 -10.59
CA LEU A 359 -8.89 8.40 -9.57
C LEU A 359 -9.66 7.09 -9.39
N HIS A 360 -9.72 6.63 -8.14
CA HIS A 360 -10.47 5.44 -7.72
C HIS A 360 -11.66 5.88 -6.88
N LEU A 361 -12.81 5.27 -7.14
CA LEU A 361 -14.01 5.34 -6.32
C LEU A 361 -14.45 3.92 -6.00
N GLY A 362 -14.94 3.69 -4.80
CA GLY A 362 -15.44 2.39 -4.39
C GLY A 362 -16.62 2.47 -3.43
N PHE A 363 -17.38 1.39 -3.42
CA PHE A 363 -18.49 1.16 -2.50
C PHE A 363 -18.48 -0.30 -2.05
N GLY A 364 -18.60 -0.51 -0.74
CA GLY A 364 -18.73 -1.82 -0.12
C GLY A 364 -19.94 -1.89 0.81
N ALA A 365 -20.53 -3.07 0.94
CA ALA A 365 -21.60 -3.32 1.91
C ALA A 365 -21.48 -4.73 2.48
N ARG A 366 -21.83 -4.89 3.75
CA ARG A 366 -21.88 -6.16 4.50
C ARG A 366 -23.17 -6.22 5.29
N PHE A 367 -23.84 -7.35 5.22
CA PHE A 367 -25.08 -7.62 5.95
C PHE A 367 -24.91 -8.92 6.72
N SER A 368 -25.05 -8.88 8.04
CA SER A 368 -24.96 -10.04 8.94
C SER A 368 -26.30 -10.33 9.62
N ASN A 369 -26.55 -11.61 9.87
CA ASN A 369 -27.78 -12.07 10.55
C ASN A 369 -27.79 -11.86 12.06
N GLY A 370 -26.81 -11.17 12.65
CA GLY A 370 -26.79 -10.76 14.05
C GLY A 370 -26.66 -11.87 15.10
N LYS A 371 -26.53 -13.14 14.72
CA LYS A 371 -26.57 -14.29 15.67
C LYS A 371 -25.54 -14.26 16.80
N GLN A 372 -24.49 -13.47 16.67
CA GLN A 372 -23.45 -13.32 17.68
C GLN A 372 -23.45 -11.93 18.34
N GLY A 373 -24.51 -11.16 18.11
CA GLY A 373 -24.56 -9.76 18.54
C GLY A 373 -23.68 -8.86 17.67
N ALA A 374 -23.42 -7.68 18.18
CA ALA A 374 -22.45 -6.72 17.64
C ALA A 374 -21.59 -6.18 18.78
N HIS A 375 -20.34 -5.89 18.53
CA HIS A 375 -19.44 -5.29 19.51
C HIS A 375 -18.39 -4.47 18.75
N TYR A 376 -18.43 -3.14 18.86
CA TYR A 376 -17.51 -2.25 18.21
C TYR A 376 -16.59 -1.63 19.26
N PHE A 377 -15.30 -1.80 19.06
CA PHE A 377 -14.26 -1.28 19.94
C PHE A 377 -12.95 -1.13 19.18
N THR A 378 -12.11 -0.22 19.61
CA THR A 378 -10.78 -0.07 19.02
C THR A 378 -9.80 0.67 19.93
N GLU A 379 -8.53 0.36 19.71
CA GLU A 379 -7.41 1.12 20.22
C GLU A 379 -7.12 2.36 19.36
N PRO A 380 -6.31 3.31 19.87
CA PRO A 380 -5.94 4.52 19.14
C PRO A 380 -4.82 4.25 18.11
N GLU A 381 -4.95 3.20 17.29
CA GLU A 381 -3.97 2.79 16.28
C GLU A 381 -2.61 2.37 16.86
N PHE A 382 -2.62 1.88 18.11
CA PHE A 382 -1.51 1.23 18.80
C PHE A 382 -1.94 -0.17 19.20
N ASN A 383 -1.18 -1.20 18.79
CA ASN A 383 -1.56 -2.58 19.07
C ASN A 383 -1.58 -2.88 20.58
N LYS A 384 -0.59 -2.36 21.30
CA LYS A 384 -0.42 -2.59 22.73
C LYS A 384 -0.94 -1.39 23.51
N SER A 385 -2.23 -1.15 23.47
CA SER A 385 -2.91 -0.11 24.24
C SER A 385 -4.30 -0.58 24.65
N PRO A 386 -4.96 0.06 25.63
CA PRO A 386 -6.36 -0.21 25.91
C PRO A 386 -7.26 0.26 24.76
N ASN A 387 -8.50 -0.22 24.72
CA ASN A 387 -9.52 0.36 23.87
C ASN A 387 -9.89 1.76 24.38
N PHE A 388 -9.87 2.74 23.50
CA PHE A 388 -10.29 4.11 23.81
C PHE A 388 -11.80 4.27 23.62
N VAL A 389 -12.35 3.58 22.63
CA VAL A 389 -13.79 3.57 22.34
C VAL A 389 -14.31 2.12 22.36
N ASN A 390 -15.52 1.93 22.89
CA ASN A 390 -16.08 0.59 23.09
C ASN A 390 -17.60 0.69 23.36
N THR A 391 -18.42 0.05 22.52
CA THR A 391 -19.89 -0.02 22.70
C THR A 391 -20.31 -0.99 23.79
N ASP A 392 -19.40 -1.83 24.30
CA ASP A 392 -19.74 -3.09 24.95
C ASP A 392 -20.56 -4.04 24.04
N PRO A 393 -20.71 -5.31 24.40
CA PRO A 393 -21.49 -6.25 23.58
C PRO A 393 -22.96 -5.86 23.47
N LEU A 394 -23.45 -5.72 22.25
CA LEU A 394 -24.82 -5.42 21.88
C LEU A 394 -25.52 -6.69 21.42
N ASP A 395 -26.77 -6.91 21.85
CA ASP A 395 -27.63 -7.89 21.21
C ASP A 395 -28.03 -7.41 19.80
N SER A 396 -28.26 -8.34 18.88
CA SER A 396 -28.56 -7.96 17.51
C SER A 396 -29.41 -9.00 16.79
N ASN A 397 -30.46 -8.56 16.12
CA ASN A 397 -31.21 -9.34 15.12
C ASN A 397 -30.51 -9.33 13.76
N GLY A 398 -29.71 -8.30 13.50
CA GLY A 398 -28.94 -8.08 12.29
C GLY A 398 -28.07 -6.85 12.41
N ASN A 399 -26.94 -6.88 11.72
CA ASN A 399 -26.10 -5.69 11.59
C ASN A 399 -25.62 -5.52 10.14
N SER A 400 -25.40 -4.28 9.76
CA SER A 400 -24.90 -3.93 8.44
C SER A 400 -23.77 -2.93 8.54
N GLN A 401 -22.81 -3.05 7.64
CA GLN A 401 -21.75 -2.08 7.44
C GLN A 401 -21.75 -1.64 5.98
N PHE A 402 -21.47 -0.37 5.74
CA PHE A 402 -21.25 0.15 4.40
C PHE A 402 -20.02 1.04 4.38
N ASN A 403 -19.33 1.03 3.25
CA ASN A 403 -18.09 1.76 3.03
C ASN A 403 -18.17 2.56 1.74
N LEU A 404 -17.71 3.80 1.79
CA LEU A 404 -17.44 4.66 0.63
C LEU A 404 -15.93 4.90 0.53
N GLU A 405 -15.37 4.74 -0.65
CA GLU A 405 -13.94 4.88 -0.91
C GLU A 405 -13.69 5.93 -1.99
N ALA A 406 -12.69 6.76 -1.77
CA ALA A 406 -12.13 7.63 -2.79
C ALA A 406 -10.61 7.63 -2.66
N SER A 407 -9.89 7.45 -3.77
CA SER A 407 -8.43 7.48 -3.76
C SER A 407 -7.90 8.11 -5.04
N TRP A 408 -6.91 8.97 -4.89
CA TRP A 408 -6.23 9.63 -5.99
C TRP A 408 -4.73 9.37 -5.88
N ARG A 409 -4.12 8.93 -6.97
CA ARG A 409 -2.68 8.77 -7.09
C ARG A 409 -2.18 9.57 -8.28
N ARG A 410 -1.12 10.32 -8.10
CA ARG A 410 -0.41 11.03 -9.17
C ARG A 410 1.11 10.92 -8.95
N GLY A 411 1.75 10.03 -9.73
CA GLY A 411 3.16 9.71 -9.51
C GLY A 411 3.42 9.31 -8.04
N PRO A 412 4.35 9.98 -7.35
CA PRO A 412 4.72 9.64 -5.97
C PRO A 412 3.71 10.10 -4.91
N TYR A 413 2.64 10.80 -5.29
CA TYR A 413 1.62 11.30 -4.38
C TYR A 413 0.41 10.38 -4.34
N TRP A 414 -0.06 10.10 -3.15
CA TRP A 414 -1.29 9.35 -2.91
C TRP A 414 -2.15 10.04 -1.86
N LEU A 415 -3.44 10.13 -2.11
CA LEU A 415 -4.47 10.58 -1.19
C LEU A 415 -5.62 9.58 -1.22
N ALA A 416 -6.09 9.15 -0.05
CA ALA A 416 -7.23 8.25 0.09
C ALA A 416 -8.14 8.72 1.21
N ALA A 417 -9.44 8.50 1.06
CA ALA A 417 -10.44 8.72 2.07
C ALA A 417 -11.44 7.57 2.06
N GLU A 418 -11.81 7.09 3.24
CA GLU A 418 -12.90 6.13 3.41
C GLU A 418 -13.85 6.60 4.51
N PHE A 419 -15.13 6.34 4.33
CA PHE A 419 -16.19 6.49 5.32
C PHE A 419 -16.84 5.13 5.57
N ILE A 420 -16.99 4.74 6.81
CA ILE A 420 -17.65 3.49 7.20
C ILE A 420 -18.79 3.83 8.16
N GLY A 421 -19.98 3.36 7.82
CA GLY A 421 -21.15 3.36 8.69
C GLY A 421 -21.46 1.94 9.14
N ALA A 422 -22.00 1.79 10.34
CA ALA A 422 -22.40 0.52 10.93
C ALA A 422 -23.76 0.67 11.64
N ASP A 423 -24.75 -0.08 11.16
CA ASP A 423 -26.10 -0.11 11.76
C ASP A 423 -26.33 -1.44 12.48
N VAL A 424 -27.00 -1.38 13.63
CA VAL A 424 -27.35 -2.54 14.46
C VAL A 424 -28.83 -2.50 14.80
N ASP A 425 -29.58 -3.53 14.41
CA ASP A 425 -30.94 -3.78 14.89
C ASP A 425 -30.85 -4.50 16.25
N SER A 426 -30.90 -3.75 17.37
CA SER A 426 -30.80 -4.28 18.72
C SER A 426 -32.20 -4.41 19.35
N PRO A 427 -32.61 -5.62 19.76
CA PRO A 427 -33.87 -5.84 20.47
C PRO A 427 -33.99 -5.06 21.79
N THR A 428 -32.87 -4.80 22.46
CA THR A 428 -32.88 -4.12 23.78
C THR A 428 -32.58 -2.63 23.71
N SER A 429 -31.71 -2.21 22.78
CA SER A 429 -31.26 -0.80 22.66
C SER A 429 -31.92 -0.04 21.52
N GLY A 430 -32.71 -0.73 20.66
CA GLY A 430 -33.30 -0.16 19.46
C GLY A 430 -32.33 -0.12 18.28
N ASP A 431 -32.74 0.60 17.22
CA ASP A 431 -31.87 0.78 16.04
C ASP A 431 -30.74 1.73 16.40
N LEU A 432 -29.50 1.27 16.26
CA LEU A 432 -28.28 2.02 16.54
C LEU A 432 -27.49 2.25 15.25
N SER A 433 -26.85 3.41 15.13
CA SER A 433 -26.02 3.78 13.99
C SER A 433 -24.72 4.42 14.44
N PHE A 434 -23.60 3.82 14.05
CA PHE A 434 -22.26 4.30 14.35
C PHE A 434 -21.53 4.62 13.07
N SER A 435 -20.52 5.50 13.13
CA SER A 435 -19.76 5.83 11.94
C SER A 435 -18.34 6.27 12.22
N GLY A 436 -17.55 6.30 11.17
CA GLY A 436 -16.21 6.87 11.21
C GLY A 436 -15.69 7.11 9.80
N TYR A 437 -14.65 7.91 9.72
CA TYR A 437 -13.99 8.19 8.46
C TYR A 437 -12.49 8.43 8.66
N HIS A 438 -11.75 8.30 7.58
CA HIS A 438 -10.35 8.70 7.58
C HIS A 438 -9.94 9.32 6.25
N VAL A 439 -8.90 10.15 6.34
CA VAL A 439 -8.19 10.68 5.17
C VAL A 439 -6.70 10.42 5.37
N THR A 440 -6.09 9.74 4.42
CA THR A 440 -4.66 9.38 4.45
C THR A 440 -3.99 9.95 3.22
N GLY A 441 -2.89 10.68 3.41
CA GLY A 441 -2.03 11.16 2.35
C GLY A 441 -0.62 10.61 2.50
N SER A 442 0.04 10.29 1.39
CA SER A 442 1.45 9.96 1.38
C SER A 442 2.19 10.56 0.20
N TRP A 443 3.48 10.79 0.41
CA TRP A 443 4.41 11.31 -0.58
C TRP A 443 5.71 10.51 -0.53
N ILE A 444 6.03 9.82 -1.62
CA ILE A 444 7.29 9.12 -1.77
C ILE A 444 8.33 10.13 -2.25
N LEU A 445 9.22 10.55 -1.34
CA LEU A 445 10.22 11.61 -1.56
C LEU A 445 11.24 11.26 -2.64
N THR A 446 11.53 9.98 -2.81
CA THR A 446 12.49 9.45 -3.77
C THR A 446 11.92 9.29 -5.17
N GLY A 447 10.60 9.51 -5.34
CA GLY A 447 9.95 9.63 -6.65
C GLY A 447 9.30 8.34 -7.17
N GLU A 448 9.42 7.21 -6.47
CA GLU A 448 8.73 5.97 -6.83
C GLU A 448 7.22 6.13 -6.72
N MET A 449 6.49 5.25 -7.40
CA MET A 449 5.04 5.25 -7.44
C MET A 449 4.50 3.88 -7.04
N ARG A 450 3.47 3.86 -6.18
CA ARG A 450 2.73 2.64 -5.86
C ARG A 450 1.96 2.13 -7.06
N ASP A 451 2.05 0.85 -7.39
CA ASP A 451 1.24 0.25 -8.43
C ASP A 451 -0.23 0.16 -8.02
N TYR A 452 -1.11 0.10 -8.99
CA TYR A 452 -2.54 -0.13 -8.77
C TYR A 452 -2.94 -1.52 -9.23
N ASN A 453 -3.52 -2.31 -8.34
CA ASN A 453 -4.06 -3.61 -8.67
C ASN A 453 -5.49 -3.48 -9.18
N PHE A 454 -5.66 -3.52 -10.49
CA PHE A 454 -6.97 -3.36 -11.17
C PHE A 454 -7.96 -4.48 -10.84
N LYS A 455 -7.52 -5.65 -10.38
CA LYS A 455 -8.40 -6.77 -10.02
C LYS A 455 -8.99 -6.63 -8.64
N SER A 456 -8.20 -6.15 -7.71
CA SER A 456 -8.63 -5.95 -6.31
C SER A 456 -9.05 -4.53 -5.99
N GLY A 457 -8.79 -3.57 -6.89
CA GLY A 457 -9.13 -2.17 -6.68
C GLY A 457 -8.40 -1.59 -5.45
N ILE A 458 -7.07 -1.78 -5.38
CA ILE A 458 -6.22 -1.30 -4.29
C ILE A 458 -4.87 -0.83 -4.81
N LEU A 459 -4.12 -0.11 -3.97
CA LEU A 459 -2.72 0.19 -4.23
C LEU A 459 -1.79 -0.89 -3.68
N GLY A 460 -0.69 -1.12 -4.37
CA GLY A 460 0.35 -2.06 -4.01
C GLY A 460 1.37 -1.51 -3.02
N PRO A 461 2.45 -2.29 -2.77
CA PRO A 461 3.57 -1.87 -1.93
C PRO A 461 4.31 -0.67 -2.53
N VAL A 462 5.12 -0.03 -1.70
CA VAL A 462 6.08 0.98 -2.15
C VAL A 462 7.25 0.27 -2.85
N PRO A 463 7.54 0.59 -4.11
CA PRO A 463 8.70 0.04 -4.79
C PRO A 463 10.00 0.60 -4.19
N VAL A 464 11.08 -0.18 -4.26
CA VAL A 464 12.43 0.26 -3.90
C VAL A 464 13.32 0.16 -5.12
N SER A 465 13.52 1.26 -5.80
CA SER A 465 14.27 1.31 -7.06
C SER A 465 15.74 0.91 -6.88
N ARG A 466 16.36 1.31 -5.75
CA ARG A 466 17.72 0.96 -5.39
C ARG A 466 17.88 0.79 -3.89
N SER A 467 18.11 -0.43 -3.47
CA SER A 467 18.28 -0.77 -2.06
C SER A 467 19.55 -0.19 -1.45
N VAL A 468 19.55 -0.02 -0.12
CA VAL A 468 20.71 0.49 0.62
C VAL A 468 21.93 -0.44 0.45
N TYR A 469 21.74 -1.75 0.45
CA TYR A 469 22.81 -2.72 0.23
C TYR A 469 23.41 -2.68 -1.19
N GLN A 470 22.68 -2.09 -2.16
CA GLN A 470 23.17 -1.81 -3.52
C GLN A 470 23.80 -0.42 -3.63
N GLY A 471 24.04 0.25 -2.50
CA GLY A 471 24.60 1.61 -2.44
C GLY A 471 23.58 2.70 -2.78
N GLY A 472 22.27 2.40 -2.71
CA GLY A 472 21.19 3.40 -2.82
C GLY A 472 20.85 4.02 -1.47
N TRP A 473 19.83 4.89 -1.48
CA TRP A 473 19.25 5.49 -0.26
C TRP A 473 18.03 4.73 0.24
N GLY A 474 17.61 3.67 -0.49
CA GLY A 474 16.29 3.08 -0.33
C GLY A 474 15.20 4.05 -0.78
N THR A 475 13.95 3.78 -0.41
CA THR A 475 12.79 4.63 -0.69
C THR A 475 12.31 5.29 0.58
N TRP A 476 12.03 6.60 0.52
CA TRP A 476 11.53 7.39 1.64
C TRP A 476 10.12 7.87 1.37
N GLU A 477 9.22 7.65 2.33
CA GLU A 477 7.83 8.09 2.26
C GLU A 477 7.47 8.90 3.50
N LEU A 478 6.84 10.07 3.29
CA LEU A 478 6.13 10.81 4.32
C LEU A 478 4.65 10.50 4.24
N ALA A 479 4.01 10.34 5.39
CA ALA A 479 2.59 10.09 5.46
C ALA A 479 1.92 10.93 6.54
N ALA A 480 0.65 11.29 6.31
CA ALA A 480 -0.22 11.91 7.29
C ALA A 480 -1.61 11.29 7.20
N ARG A 481 -2.23 11.06 8.35
CA ARG A 481 -3.60 10.53 8.42
C ARG A 481 -4.40 11.27 9.49
N TYR A 482 -5.64 11.58 9.18
CA TYR A 482 -6.66 11.93 10.17
C TYR A 482 -7.73 10.86 10.15
N SER A 483 -8.08 10.32 11.30
CA SER A 483 -9.19 9.37 11.49
C SER A 483 -10.09 9.84 12.61
N SER A 484 -11.39 9.61 12.45
CA SER A 484 -12.44 9.99 13.40
C SER A 484 -13.44 8.84 13.48
N ILE A 485 -13.80 8.44 14.69
CA ILE A 485 -14.79 7.39 14.95
C ILE A 485 -15.73 7.85 16.05
N ASP A 486 -17.02 7.59 15.87
CA ASP A 486 -18.10 7.86 16.81
C ASP A 486 -18.87 6.56 17.07
N LEU A 487 -18.84 6.08 18.32
CA LEU A 487 -19.54 4.92 18.82
C LEU A 487 -20.65 5.30 19.81
N THR A 488 -21.20 6.52 19.67
CA THR A 488 -22.26 7.04 20.54
C THR A 488 -23.56 7.15 19.78
N ASP A 489 -24.60 6.40 20.23
CA ASP A 489 -25.95 6.55 19.71
C ASP A 489 -27.01 6.03 20.72
N GLY A 490 -28.10 6.74 20.85
CA GLY A 490 -29.20 6.42 21.75
C GLY A 490 -28.76 6.40 23.22
N LEU A 491 -28.76 5.21 23.82
CA LEU A 491 -28.31 4.99 25.20
C LEU A 491 -26.88 4.45 25.27
N ILE A 492 -26.23 4.24 24.13
CA ILE A 492 -24.88 3.74 24.06
C ILE A 492 -23.91 4.93 24.00
N ASP A 493 -23.03 5.01 24.99
CA ASP A 493 -21.90 5.94 25.03
C ASP A 493 -20.61 5.14 24.85
N GLY A 494 -20.35 4.72 23.59
CA GLY A 494 -19.14 3.97 23.24
C GLY A 494 -17.90 4.87 23.11
N GLY A 495 -18.11 6.19 23.09
CA GLY A 495 -17.08 7.22 22.98
C GLY A 495 -16.81 7.66 21.54
N GLU A 496 -16.24 8.85 21.42
CA GLU A 496 -15.75 9.44 20.18
C GLU A 496 -14.22 9.56 20.25
N MET A 497 -13.51 9.30 19.14
CA MET A 497 -12.06 9.40 19.10
C MET A 497 -11.57 9.98 17.78
N ASP A 498 -10.71 11.00 17.90
CA ASP A 498 -10.02 11.65 16.79
C ASP A 498 -8.52 11.40 16.88
N ILE A 499 -7.89 11.03 15.76
CA ILE A 499 -6.45 10.78 15.70
C ILE A 499 -5.84 11.51 14.52
N LEU A 500 -4.83 12.36 14.78
CA LEU A 500 -3.94 12.88 13.77
C LEU A 500 -2.60 12.13 13.84
N SER A 501 -2.27 11.39 12.79
CA SER A 501 -1.03 10.62 12.69
C SER A 501 -0.09 11.23 11.66
N LEU A 502 1.19 11.33 12.01
CA LEU A 502 2.29 11.73 11.13
C LEU A 502 3.30 10.59 11.04
N GLY A 503 3.72 10.23 9.84
CA GLY A 503 4.58 9.08 9.60
C GLY A 503 5.77 9.37 8.69
N VAL A 504 6.88 8.69 8.99
CA VAL A 504 8.06 8.61 8.13
C VAL A 504 8.40 7.14 7.94
N ASN A 505 8.48 6.71 6.69
CA ASN A 505 8.82 5.35 6.31
C ASN A 505 10.11 5.35 5.51
N TRP A 506 11.04 4.48 5.90
CA TRP A 506 12.27 4.22 5.19
C TRP A 506 12.33 2.75 4.76
N TYR A 507 12.15 2.52 3.47
CA TYR A 507 12.26 1.22 2.84
C TYR A 507 13.71 1.02 2.39
N LEU A 508 14.51 0.34 3.21
CA LEU A 508 15.93 0.07 2.93
C LEU A 508 16.10 -0.90 1.76
N SER A 509 15.14 -1.81 1.63
CA SER A 509 15.03 -2.77 0.54
C SER A 509 13.56 -3.21 0.40
N PRO A 510 13.17 -3.97 -0.63
CA PRO A 510 11.82 -4.52 -0.75
C PRO A 510 11.38 -5.36 0.45
N ILE A 511 12.34 -5.96 1.17
CA ILE A 511 12.08 -6.89 2.28
C ILE A 511 12.39 -6.30 3.68
N PHE A 512 12.94 -5.11 3.76
CA PHE A 512 13.32 -4.50 5.05
C PHE A 512 12.96 -3.03 5.09
N ASN A 513 12.12 -2.65 6.05
CA ASN A 513 11.77 -1.24 6.28
C ASN A 513 11.76 -0.88 7.77
N VAL A 514 11.88 0.43 8.02
CA VAL A 514 11.80 1.06 9.33
C VAL A 514 10.80 2.20 9.25
N ASN A 515 9.89 2.27 10.20
CA ASN A 515 8.83 3.28 10.23
C ASN A 515 8.82 3.98 11.57
N LEU A 516 8.46 5.26 11.57
CA LEU A 516 8.21 6.06 12.76
C LEU A 516 6.88 6.78 12.58
N ASN A 517 5.95 6.60 13.51
CA ASN A 517 4.70 7.36 13.54
C ASN A 517 4.56 8.11 14.86
N TYR A 518 4.05 9.32 14.80
CA TYR A 518 3.63 10.13 15.94
C TYR A 518 2.13 10.41 15.83
N ARG A 519 1.39 10.22 16.91
CA ARG A 519 -0.07 10.37 16.95
C ARG A 519 -0.50 11.33 18.03
N PHE A 520 -1.45 12.22 17.66
CA PHE A 520 -2.21 13.08 18.56
C PHE A 520 -3.61 12.50 18.64
N ILE A 521 -4.06 12.19 19.84
CA ILE A 521 -5.30 11.46 20.11
C ILE A 521 -6.16 12.32 21.01
N THR A 522 -7.42 12.54 20.63
CA THR A 522 -8.46 13.11 21.49
C THR A 522 -9.56 12.06 21.64
N ASN A 523 -10.04 11.84 22.85
CA ASN A 523 -11.08 10.86 23.17
C ASN A 523 -12.13 11.46 24.09
N ASP A 524 -13.39 11.46 23.65
CA ASP A 524 -14.53 11.95 24.41
C ASP A 524 -15.41 10.76 24.81
N LYS A 525 -15.50 10.48 26.12
CA LYS A 525 -16.29 9.38 26.68
C LYS A 525 -16.65 9.64 28.13
N ASP A 526 -17.82 9.18 28.56
CA ASP A 526 -18.31 9.28 29.94
C ASP A 526 -18.27 10.72 30.52
N GLY A 527 -18.41 11.74 29.63
CA GLY A 527 -18.38 13.15 29.98
C GLY A 527 -16.98 13.74 30.20
N PHE A 528 -15.91 13.02 29.88
CA PHE A 528 -14.53 13.48 29.90
C PHE A 528 -14.00 13.69 28.49
N SER A 529 -13.14 14.71 28.31
CA SER A 529 -12.42 14.97 27.06
C SER A 529 -10.94 14.77 27.28
N GLY A 530 -10.44 13.60 26.89
CA GLY A 530 -9.08 13.15 27.11
C GLY A 530 -8.16 13.42 25.94
N ASP A 531 -6.92 13.84 26.22
CA ASP A 531 -5.86 13.99 25.23
C ASP A 531 -4.68 13.08 25.57
N ALA A 532 -4.15 12.41 24.54
CA ALA A 532 -2.92 11.63 24.65
C ALA A 532 -2.05 11.80 23.41
N GLN A 533 -0.76 11.58 23.56
CA GLN A 533 0.18 11.57 22.46
C GLN A 533 1.01 10.30 22.54
N GLY A 534 1.22 9.65 21.40
CA GLY A 534 1.98 8.43 21.31
C GLY A 534 2.96 8.43 20.14
N VAL A 535 4.09 7.78 20.32
CA VAL A 535 5.07 7.53 19.26
C VAL A 535 5.34 6.05 19.15
N MET A 536 5.37 5.53 17.91
CA MET A 536 5.69 4.13 17.65
C MET A 536 6.75 4.04 16.56
N SER A 537 7.79 3.27 16.84
CA SER A 537 8.78 2.85 15.84
C SER A 537 8.56 1.38 15.49
N ARG A 538 8.68 1.05 14.21
CA ARG A 538 8.50 -0.30 13.68
C ARG A 538 9.70 -0.72 12.85
N VAL A 539 10.10 -1.97 13.00
CA VAL A 539 11.00 -2.68 12.08
C VAL A 539 10.22 -3.83 11.46
N LEU A 540 10.16 -3.85 10.13
CA LEU A 540 9.56 -4.92 9.36
C LEU A 540 10.64 -5.65 8.56
N LEU A 541 10.72 -6.95 8.74
CA LEU A 541 11.54 -7.85 7.93
C LEU A 541 10.64 -8.86 7.24
N MET A 542 10.74 -8.95 5.92
CA MET A 542 10.06 -9.94 5.09
C MET A 542 11.06 -10.91 4.48
N LEU A 543 10.60 -12.11 4.24
CA LEU A 543 11.29 -13.14 3.50
C LEU A 543 10.45 -13.44 2.26
N GLU A 544 11.00 -13.13 1.08
CA GLU A 544 10.36 -13.30 -0.22
C GLU A 544 11.20 -14.18 -1.15
#